data_e47c6ab6063d42718ee41c97971519fd
#
_entry.id   e47c6ab6063d42718ee41c97971519fd
#
_cell.length_a   1.000
_cell.length_b   1.000
_cell.length_c   1.000
_cell.angle_alpha   90.00
_cell.angle_beta   90.00
_cell.angle_gamma   90.00
#
_symmetry.space_group_name_H-M   'P 1'
#
loop_
_entity.id
_entity.type
_entity.pdbx_description
1 polymer ?
#
loop_
_entity_poly.entity_id
_entity_poly.type
_entity_poly.pdbx_seq_one_letter_code
_entity_poly.pdbx_strand_id
1 'polypeptide(L)'
;IDVVGIRLGIAILIDCKHWKRYNSSSLTSAVHKQIERTKQYVAKTEGSMAVPVIVTLYQDKIDFIDKVPIVPIFQFSSFIDEFYGNIDQMKTIGTD
;
A
#
# COMPACT_ATOMS: atom_id res chain seq x y z
N ILE A 1 8.90 6.83 5.04
CA ILE A 1 8.85 6.03 6.27
C ILE A 1 7.87 4.88 6.06
N ASP A 2 8.33 3.69 6.29
CA ASP A 2 7.49 2.51 6.16
C ASP A 2 6.83 2.16 7.49
N VAL A 3 5.53 1.98 7.44
CA VAL A 3 4.75 1.55 8.60
C VAL A 3 4.18 0.17 8.27
N VAL A 4 4.24 -0.75 9.21
CA VAL A 4 3.67 -2.08 9.05
C VAL A 4 2.55 -2.27 10.06
N GLY A 5 1.34 -2.53 9.54
CA GLY A 5 0.22 -2.94 10.38
C GLY A 5 -0.16 -4.36 10.03
N ILE A 6 -0.54 -5.15 11.00
CA ILE A 6 -0.98 -6.52 10.76
C ILE A 6 -2.40 -6.67 11.27
N ARG A 7 -3.26 -7.22 10.43
CA ARG A 7 -4.65 -7.44 10.79
C ARG A 7 -5.13 -8.75 10.14
N LEU A 8 -5.67 -9.64 10.93
CA LEU A 8 -6.17 -10.95 10.47
C LEU A 8 -5.17 -11.72 9.62
N GLY A 9 -3.88 -11.64 9.99
CA GLY A 9 -2.82 -12.37 9.31
C GLY A 9 -2.30 -11.73 8.02
N ILE A 10 -2.79 -10.54 7.67
CA ILE A 10 -2.32 -9.82 6.49
C ILE A 10 -1.60 -8.55 6.93
N ALA A 11 -0.34 -8.41 6.50
CA ALA A 11 0.43 -7.22 6.77
C ALA A 11 0.08 -6.14 5.75
N ILE A 12 -0.04 -4.91 6.22
CA ILE A 12 -0.25 -3.76 5.36
C ILE A 12 1.01 -2.90 5.45
N LEU A 13 1.75 -2.80 4.35
CA LEU A 13 2.98 -2.01 4.30
C LEU A 13 2.65 -0.65 3.71
N ILE A 14 2.77 0.37 4.54
CA ILE A 14 2.34 1.72 4.22
C ILE A 14 3.56 2.62 4.05
N ASP A 15 3.64 3.29 2.92
CA ASP A 15 4.63 4.32 2.65
C ASP A 15 3.92 5.67 2.56
N CYS A 16 4.29 6.62 3.40
CA CYS A 16 3.69 7.95 3.42
C CYS A 16 4.51 8.90 2.56
N LYS A 17 3.86 9.56 1.62
CA LYS A 17 4.49 10.54 0.74
C LYS A 17 3.96 11.95 1.02
N HIS A 18 4.85 12.89 1.23
CA HIS A 18 4.52 14.28 1.57
C HIS A 18 4.61 15.20 0.36
N TRP A 19 4.31 14.69 -0.82
CA TRP A 19 4.38 15.47 -2.05
C TRP A 19 3.24 16.48 -2.12
N LYS A 20 3.56 17.72 -2.40
CA LYS A 20 2.55 18.72 -2.75
C LYS A 20 2.04 18.49 -4.16
N ARG A 21 2.92 18.01 -5.03
CA ARG A 21 2.61 17.66 -6.41
C ARG A 21 3.36 16.40 -6.77
N TYR A 22 2.77 15.61 -7.61
CA TYR A 22 3.45 14.44 -8.18
C TYR A 22 2.98 14.26 -9.61
N ASN A 23 3.80 13.62 -10.42
CA ASN A 23 3.41 13.22 -11.77
C ASN A 23 3.29 11.69 -11.82
N SER A 24 2.79 11.17 -12.95
CA SER A 24 2.58 9.74 -13.13
C SER A 24 3.88 8.95 -12.98
N SER A 25 4.98 9.50 -13.48
CA SER A 25 6.29 8.85 -13.40
C SER A 25 6.77 8.67 -11.97
N SER A 26 6.68 9.73 -11.16
CA SER A 26 7.08 9.69 -9.76
C SER A 26 6.24 8.70 -8.97
N LEU A 27 4.94 8.71 -9.23
CA LEU A 27 4.01 7.85 -8.54
C LEU A 27 4.22 6.39 -8.92
N THR A 28 4.42 6.10 -10.20
CA THR A 28 4.71 4.75 -10.68
C THR A 28 6.00 4.22 -10.07
N SER A 29 7.03 5.06 -10.01
CA SER A 29 8.30 4.69 -9.37
C SER A 29 8.12 4.37 -7.89
N ALA A 30 7.32 5.18 -7.17
CA ALA A 30 7.03 4.93 -5.76
C ALA A 30 6.28 3.61 -5.57
N VAL A 31 5.33 3.32 -6.45
CA VAL A 31 4.58 2.06 -6.42
C VAL A 31 5.52 0.87 -6.61
N HIS A 32 6.42 0.93 -7.59
CA HIS A 32 7.37 -0.15 -7.84
C HIS A 32 8.30 -0.38 -6.65
N LYS A 33 8.78 0.69 -6.03
CA LYS A 33 9.63 0.58 -4.83
C LYS A 33 8.86 -0.05 -3.67
N GLN A 34 7.61 0.32 -3.51
CA GLN A 34 6.78 -0.22 -2.42
C GLN A 34 6.47 -1.70 -2.66
N ILE A 35 6.25 -2.11 -3.90
CA ILE A 35 6.08 -3.51 -4.24
C ILE A 35 7.34 -4.31 -3.88
N GLU A 36 8.51 -3.79 -4.23
CA GLU A 36 9.78 -4.47 -3.91
C GLU A 36 10.01 -4.58 -2.41
N ARG A 37 9.70 -3.54 -1.65
CA ARG A 37 9.81 -3.57 -0.18
C ARG A 37 8.87 -4.61 0.41
N THR A 38 7.66 -4.71 -0.14
CA THR A 38 6.66 -5.68 0.32
C THR A 38 7.12 -7.11 0.02
N LYS A 39 7.71 -7.33 -1.15
CA LYS A 39 8.30 -8.64 -1.48
C LYS A 39 9.42 -9.03 -0.52
N GLN A 40 10.27 -8.06 -0.17
CA GLN A 40 11.35 -8.31 0.78
C GLN A 40 10.82 -8.64 2.18
N TYR A 41 9.78 -7.94 2.61
CA TYR A 41 9.12 -8.22 3.88
C TYR A 41 8.58 -9.65 3.92
N VAL A 42 7.84 -10.04 2.87
CA VAL A 42 7.25 -11.37 2.78
C VAL A 42 8.33 -12.44 2.74
N ALA A 43 9.42 -12.21 2.02
CA ALA A 43 10.52 -13.16 1.93
C ALA A 43 11.20 -13.40 3.30
N LYS A 44 11.18 -12.41 4.17
CA LYS A 44 11.79 -12.50 5.51
C LYS A 44 10.82 -13.01 6.57
N THR A 45 9.54 -13.05 6.26
CA THR A 45 8.49 -13.40 7.22
C THR A 45 7.71 -14.58 6.66
N GLU A 46 8.14 -15.77 7.00
CA GLU A 46 7.58 -17.00 6.47
C GLU A 46 6.09 -17.10 6.73
N GLY A 47 5.35 -17.52 5.72
CA GLY A 47 3.91 -17.74 5.81
C GLY A 47 3.09 -16.45 5.79
N SER A 48 3.71 -15.29 5.56
CA SER A 48 3.00 -14.04 5.57
C SER A 48 2.38 -13.71 4.22
N MET A 49 1.35 -12.88 4.29
CA MET A 49 0.78 -12.17 3.12
C MET A 49 0.84 -10.69 3.41
N ALA A 50 1.09 -9.89 2.39
CA ALA A 50 1.22 -8.45 2.58
C ALA A 50 0.66 -7.67 1.40
N VAL A 51 0.14 -6.48 1.70
CA VAL A 51 -0.42 -5.58 0.70
C VAL A 51 0.35 -4.27 0.76
N PRO A 52 0.98 -3.83 -0.34
CA PRO A 52 1.61 -2.52 -0.39
C PRO A 52 0.56 -1.41 -0.52
N VAL A 53 0.74 -0.33 0.22
CA VAL A 53 -0.15 0.84 0.20
C VAL A 53 0.69 2.11 0.22
N ILE A 54 0.27 3.11 -0.53
CA ILE A 54 0.89 4.43 -0.49
C ILE A 54 -0.13 5.43 0.04
N VAL A 55 0.25 6.20 1.06
CA VAL A 55 -0.59 7.25 1.62
C VAL A 55 -0.01 8.60 1.21
N THR A 56 -0.86 9.49 0.73
CA THR A 56 -0.45 10.82 0.27
C THR A 56 -1.20 11.90 1.05
N LEU A 57 -0.62 13.10 1.15
CA LEU A 57 -1.25 14.21 1.85
C LEU A 57 -2.15 15.07 0.95
N TYR A 58 -1.88 15.10 -0.34
CA TYR A 58 -2.43 16.11 -1.23
C TYR A 58 -3.26 15.54 -2.38
N GLN A 59 -3.73 14.33 -2.22
CA GLN A 59 -4.60 13.68 -3.20
C GLN A 59 -6.06 13.82 -2.79
N ASP A 60 -6.95 13.94 -3.77
CA ASP A 60 -8.38 14.16 -3.49
C ASP A 60 -9.14 12.86 -3.28
N LYS A 61 -8.74 11.79 -3.92
CA LYS A 61 -9.46 10.52 -3.89
C LYS A 61 -8.52 9.34 -3.97
N ILE A 62 -9.01 8.17 -3.59
CA ILE A 62 -8.26 6.92 -3.69
C ILE A 62 -8.08 6.57 -5.16
N ASP A 63 -6.87 6.16 -5.50
CA ASP A 63 -6.52 5.71 -6.84
C ASP A 63 -5.73 4.40 -6.74
N PHE A 64 -5.52 3.73 -7.84
CA PHE A 64 -4.77 2.49 -7.90
C PHE A 64 -3.78 2.53 -9.06
N ILE A 65 -2.55 2.11 -8.80
CA ILE A 65 -1.55 1.88 -9.84
C ILE A 65 -1.02 0.47 -9.66
N ASP A 66 -1.13 -0.34 -10.70
CA ASP A 66 -0.72 -1.75 -10.64
C ASP A 66 -1.33 -2.47 -9.44
N LYS A 67 -2.61 -2.18 -9.17
CA LYS A 67 -3.40 -2.70 -8.04
C LYS A 67 -2.89 -2.26 -6.66
N VAL A 68 -1.93 -1.34 -6.60
CA VAL A 68 -1.48 -0.74 -5.33
C VAL A 68 -2.33 0.47 -5.04
N PRO A 69 -3.06 0.49 -3.91
CA PRO A 69 -3.90 1.63 -3.57
C PRO A 69 -3.06 2.83 -3.15
N ILE A 70 -3.47 4.00 -3.64
CA ILE A 70 -2.88 5.29 -3.30
C ILE A 70 -3.97 6.07 -2.58
N VAL A 71 -3.80 6.26 -1.28
CA VAL A 71 -4.86 6.68 -0.38
C VAL A 71 -4.56 8.05 0.20
N PRO A 72 -5.45 9.04 0.03
CA PRO A 72 -5.32 10.31 0.73
C PRO A 72 -5.35 10.09 2.24
N ILE A 73 -4.54 10.82 2.97
CA ILE A 73 -4.42 10.62 4.42
C ILE A 73 -5.78 10.77 5.12
N PHE A 74 -6.62 11.70 4.68
CA PHE A 74 -7.89 11.94 5.33
C PHE A 74 -8.92 10.83 5.06
N GLN A 75 -8.67 9.95 4.08
CA GLN A 75 -9.52 8.79 3.81
C GLN A 75 -8.92 7.48 4.33
N PHE A 76 -7.78 7.55 4.99
CA PHE A 76 -7.06 6.36 5.39
C PHE A 76 -7.85 5.50 6.39
N SER A 77 -8.51 6.13 7.34
CA SER A 77 -9.33 5.44 8.34
C SER A 77 -10.45 4.63 7.67
N SER A 78 -11.18 5.26 6.74
CA SER A 78 -12.24 4.58 5.99
C SER A 78 -11.67 3.45 5.14
N PHE A 79 -10.51 3.68 4.54
CA PHE A 79 -9.84 2.67 3.73
C PHE A 79 -9.51 1.42 4.57
N ILE A 80 -8.98 1.60 5.77
CA ILE A 80 -8.65 0.49 6.66
C ILE A 80 -9.92 -0.25 7.11
N ASP A 81 -11.00 0.49 7.41
CA ASP A 81 -12.26 -0.12 7.83
C ASP A 81 -12.85 -1.02 6.75
N GLU A 82 -12.64 -0.68 5.48
CA GLU A 82 -13.18 -1.41 4.35
C GLU A 82 -12.15 -2.33 3.68
N PHE A 83 -10.99 -2.46 4.30
CA PHE A 83 -9.84 -3.11 3.67
C PHE A 83 -10.15 -4.52 3.18
N TYR A 84 -10.74 -5.35 4.03
CA TYR A 84 -10.99 -6.74 3.68
C TYR A 84 -12.08 -6.92 2.64
N GLY A 85 -13.04 -6.00 2.59
CA GLY A 85 -14.06 -6.04 1.56
C GLY A 85 -13.53 -5.75 0.16
N ASN A 86 -12.36 -5.13 0.07
CA ASN A 86 -11.76 -4.72 -1.19
C ASN A 86 -10.42 -5.38 -1.48
N ILE A 87 -10.02 -6.37 -0.68
CA ILE A 87 -8.68 -6.94 -0.77
C ILE A 87 -8.41 -7.62 -2.11
N ASP A 88 -9.41 -8.17 -2.74
CA ASP A 88 -9.26 -8.81 -4.04
C ASP A 88 -8.99 -7.82 -5.17
N GLN A 89 -9.22 -6.53 -4.94
CA GLN A 89 -8.88 -5.46 -5.89
C GLN A 89 -7.47 -4.94 -5.70
N MET A 90 -6.79 -5.37 -4.64
CA MET A 90 -5.46 -4.89 -4.29
C MET A 90 -4.40 -5.93 -4.63
N LYS A 91 -3.18 -5.44 -4.85
CA LYS A 91 -2.04 -6.32 -5.07
C LYS A 91 -1.67 -6.99 -3.75
N THR A 92 -1.77 -8.31 -3.71
CA THR A 92 -1.42 -9.10 -2.54
C THR A 92 -0.18 -9.92 -2.85
N ILE A 93 0.81 -9.88 -1.97
CA ILE A 93 2.07 -10.58 -2.12
C ILE A 93 2.17 -11.60 -1.01
N GLY A 94 2.34 -12.86 -1.38
CA GLY A 94 2.45 -13.95 -0.45
C GLY A 94 3.71 -14.77 -0.65
N THR A 95 4.08 -15.55 0.36
CA THR A 95 5.14 -16.55 0.22
C THR A 95 4.55 -17.81 -0.34
N ASP A 96 5.13 -18.28 -1.40
CA ASP A 96 4.75 -19.58 -1.99
C ASP A 96 5.76 -20.64 -1.61
#